data_4cc7e0b79605263ecb4c57e261b50195
#
_entry.id   4cc7e0b79605263ecb4c57e261b50195
#
_cell.length_a   1.000
_cell.length_b   1.000
_cell.length_c   1.000
_cell.angle_alpha   90.00
_cell.angle_beta   90.00
_cell.angle_gamma   90.00
#
_symmetry.space_group_name_H-M   'P 1'
#
loop_
_entity.id
_entity.type
_entity.pdbx_description
1 polymer ?
#
loop_
_entity_poly.entity_id
_entity_poly.type
_entity_poly.pdbx_seq_one_letter_code
_entity_poly.pdbx_strand_id
1 'polypeptide(L)'
;PEMRSNLDYIFLLAEDFISNQKKLYDHYAGMFPSFDIFKQVFTEVTQNYGIMVINNRVHSTNITDKVFWYKAKTAPKFKLGSNKYVKFHKKYYDSEWNKRLPIFDPSEILAKKRNNFRINVKKVKDS
;
A
#
# COMPACT_ATOMS: atom_id res chain seq x y z
N PRO A 1 -7.46 -11.71 6.49
CA PRO A 1 -8.83 -11.24 6.80
C PRO A 1 -8.82 -10.16 7.88
N GLU A 2 -7.98 -10.28 8.91
CA GLU A 2 -7.96 -9.36 10.05
C GLU A 2 -7.41 -7.96 9.74
N MET A 3 -6.53 -7.83 8.77
CA MET A 3 -5.97 -6.52 8.39
C MET A 3 -7.00 -5.55 7.79
N ARG A 4 -8.10 -6.05 7.23
CA ARG A 4 -9.11 -5.20 6.57
C ARG A 4 -9.91 -4.34 7.54
N SER A 5 -10.17 -4.84 8.73
CA SER A 5 -10.91 -4.12 9.77
C SER A 5 -10.13 -2.93 10.34
N ASN A 6 -8.82 -2.90 10.13
CA ASN A 6 -7.93 -1.86 10.65
C ASN A 6 -7.62 -0.75 9.64
N LEU A 7 -8.28 -0.77 8.46
CA LEU A 7 -8.11 0.28 7.46
C LEU A 7 -9.13 1.39 7.67
N ASP A 8 -8.66 2.59 7.94
CA ASP A 8 -9.50 3.79 8.09
C ASP A 8 -10.09 4.23 6.75
N TYR A 9 -9.27 4.22 5.70
CA TYR A 9 -9.65 4.61 4.35
C TYR A 9 -9.18 3.59 3.34
N ILE A 10 -10.03 3.32 2.34
CA ILE A 10 -9.72 2.42 1.24
C ILE A 10 -9.90 3.18 -0.07
N PHE A 11 -8.85 3.21 -0.88
CA PHE A 11 -8.84 3.87 -2.17
C PHE A 11 -8.90 2.81 -3.27
N LEU A 12 -10.04 2.73 -3.97
CA LEU A 12 -10.26 1.80 -5.05
C LEU A 12 -10.07 2.51 -6.39
N LEU A 13 -9.04 2.09 -7.12
CA LEU A 13 -8.74 2.56 -8.47
C LEU A 13 -9.53 1.76 -9.50
N ALA A 14 -9.55 2.24 -10.75
CA ALA A 14 -10.19 1.55 -11.87
C ALA A 14 -9.69 0.11 -12.00
N GLU A 15 -10.61 -0.81 -12.21
CA GLU A 15 -10.37 -2.24 -12.42
C GLU A 15 -11.32 -2.73 -13.51
N ASP A 16 -10.78 -3.35 -14.56
CA ASP A 16 -11.57 -3.77 -15.72
C ASP A 16 -12.08 -5.20 -15.61
N PHE A 17 -11.38 -6.05 -14.85
CA PHE A 17 -11.77 -7.46 -14.69
C PHE A 17 -12.91 -7.62 -13.70
N ILE A 18 -14.04 -8.16 -14.19
CA ILE A 18 -15.23 -8.40 -13.36
C ILE A 18 -14.93 -9.25 -12.14
N SER A 19 -14.09 -10.28 -12.29
CA SER A 19 -13.67 -11.15 -11.18
C SER A 19 -12.95 -10.40 -10.06
N ASN A 20 -12.16 -9.39 -10.41
CA ASN A 20 -11.47 -8.55 -9.45
C ASN A 20 -12.42 -7.51 -8.83
N GLN A 21 -13.31 -6.91 -9.64
CA GLN A 21 -14.36 -6.03 -9.13
C GLN A 21 -15.23 -6.75 -8.09
N LYS A 22 -15.56 -8.02 -8.34
CA LYS A 22 -16.32 -8.84 -7.39
C LYS A 22 -15.55 -9.05 -6.07
N LYS A 23 -14.23 -9.31 -6.14
CA LYS A 23 -13.39 -9.40 -4.94
C LYS A 23 -13.34 -8.07 -4.17
N LEU A 24 -13.25 -6.94 -4.87
CA LEU A 24 -13.30 -5.62 -4.23
C LEU A 24 -14.63 -5.40 -3.51
N TYR A 25 -15.74 -5.77 -4.15
CA TYR A 25 -17.06 -5.71 -3.54
C TYR A 25 -17.15 -6.59 -2.29
N ASP A 26 -16.80 -7.87 -2.41
CA ASP A 26 -16.88 -8.85 -1.31
C ASP A 26 -16.00 -8.47 -0.12
N HIS A 27 -14.90 -7.77 -0.38
CA HIS A 27 -13.91 -7.46 0.66
C HIS A 27 -14.07 -6.08 1.29
N TYR A 28 -14.52 -5.10 0.53
CA TYR A 28 -14.47 -3.70 0.96
C TYR A 28 -15.77 -2.93 0.78
N ALA A 29 -16.64 -3.35 -0.11
CA ALA A 29 -17.80 -2.60 -0.53
C ALA A 29 -19.14 -3.26 -0.14
N GLY A 30 -19.15 -4.12 0.88
CA GLY A 30 -20.34 -4.82 1.37
C GLY A 30 -21.47 -3.92 1.89
N MET A 31 -21.23 -2.59 1.98
CA MET A 31 -22.28 -1.61 2.26
C MET A 31 -23.22 -1.36 1.08
N PHE A 32 -22.81 -1.71 -0.14
CA PHE A 32 -23.68 -1.59 -1.30
C PHE A 32 -24.73 -2.71 -1.30
N PRO A 33 -25.99 -2.43 -1.72
CA PRO A 33 -27.07 -3.43 -1.69
C PRO A 33 -26.83 -4.64 -2.59
N SER A 34 -26.11 -4.46 -3.70
CA SER A 34 -25.75 -5.54 -4.63
C SER A 34 -24.46 -5.24 -5.37
N PHE A 35 -23.87 -6.30 -5.93
CA PHE A 35 -22.68 -6.17 -6.78
C PHE A 35 -22.95 -5.32 -8.03
N ASP A 36 -24.13 -5.42 -8.63
CA ASP A 36 -24.47 -4.67 -9.84
C ASP A 36 -24.52 -3.17 -9.57
N ILE A 37 -25.10 -2.75 -8.45
CA ILE A 37 -25.10 -1.35 -8.01
C ILE A 37 -23.67 -0.88 -7.73
N PHE A 38 -22.89 -1.67 -6.99
CA PHE A 38 -21.49 -1.35 -6.76
C PHE A 38 -20.75 -1.17 -8.08
N LYS A 39 -20.85 -2.13 -9.00
CA LYS A 39 -20.17 -2.13 -10.30
C LYS A 39 -20.51 -0.87 -11.10
N GLN A 40 -21.79 -0.50 -11.16
CA GLN A 40 -22.24 0.69 -11.88
C GLN A 40 -21.61 1.96 -11.31
N VAL A 41 -21.70 2.16 -9.99
CA VAL A 41 -21.12 3.32 -9.30
C VAL A 41 -19.60 3.30 -9.42
N PHE A 42 -18.96 2.16 -9.18
CA PHE A 42 -17.50 2.00 -9.25
C PHE A 42 -16.96 2.37 -10.63
N THR A 43 -17.57 1.84 -11.70
CA THR A 43 -17.16 2.14 -13.07
C THR A 43 -17.27 3.64 -13.37
N GLU A 44 -18.36 4.26 -12.95
CA GLU A 44 -18.57 5.70 -13.18
C GLU A 44 -17.56 6.58 -12.43
N VAL A 45 -17.36 6.32 -11.15
CA VAL A 45 -16.49 7.16 -10.30
C VAL A 45 -15.00 6.95 -10.56
N THR A 46 -14.60 5.82 -11.15
CA THR A 46 -13.18 5.52 -11.42
C THR A 46 -12.76 5.93 -12.84
N GLN A 47 -13.66 6.47 -13.67
CA GLN A 47 -13.30 7.04 -14.96
C GLN A 47 -12.33 8.23 -14.82
N ASN A 48 -11.55 8.48 -15.87
CA ASN A 48 -10.67 9.65 -15.97
C ASN A 48 -9.76 9.85 -14.75
N TYR A 49 -9.16 8.78 -14.25
CA TYR A 49 -8.31 8.79 -13.04
C TYR A 49 -9.06 9.17 -11.75
N GLY A 50 -10.36 8.97 -11.71
CA GLY A 50 -11.15 9.05 -10.49
C GLY A 50 -10.85 7.86 -9.58
N ILE A 51 -11.16 8.03 -8.30
CA ILE A 51 -10.93 7.02 -7.27
C ILE A 51 -12.18 6.94 -6.40
N MET A 52 -12.68 5.72 -6.16
CA MET A 52 -13.69 5.51 -5.14
C MET A 52 -13.01 5.40 -3.79
N VAL A 53 -13.39 6.21 -2.83
CA VAL A 53 -12.85 6.19 -1.48
C VAL A 53 -13.91 5.72 -0.50
N ILE A 54 -13.57 4.71 0.28
CA ILE A 54 -14.42 4.18 1.35
C ILE A 54 -13.83 4.62 2.69
N ASN A 55 -14.64 5.29 3.51
CA ASN A 55 -14.29 5.74 4.84
C ASN A 55 -14.86 4.77 5.88
N ASN A 56 -14.00 3.97 6.48
CA ASN A 56 -14.39 3.00 7.50
C ASN A 56 -14.53 3.61 8.91
N ARG A 57 -14.07 4.85 9.09
CA ARG A 57 -14.18 5.53 10.41
C ARG A 57 -15.60 5.97 10.74
N VAL A 58 -16.44 6.11 9.70
CA VAL A 58 -17.82 6.56 9.88
C VAL A 58 -18.72 5.36 10.16
N HIS A 59 -19.36 5.37 11.30
CA HIS A 59 -20.39 4.40 11.67
C HIS A 59 -21.78 4.95 11.25
N SER A 60 -22.12 4.81 9.97
CA SER A 60 -23.42 5.20 9.41
C SER A 60 -23.97 4.06 8.56
N THR A 61 -25.28 3.96 8.49
CA THR A 61 -25.98 3.05 7.56
C THR A 61 -26.14 3.67 6.17
N ASN A 62 -25.91 4.97 6.06
CA ASN A 62 -26.01 5.68 4.79
C ASN A 62 -24.71 5.56 3.99
N ILE A 63 -24.81 5.08 2.76
CA ILE A 63 -23.66 4.88 1.86
C ILE A 63 -22.97 6.22 1.55
N THR A 64 -23.72 7.29 1.39
CA THR A 64 -23.18 8.62 1.03
C THR A 64 -22.26 9.21 2.11
N ASP A 65 -22.36 8.73 3.35
CA ASP A 65 -21.47 9.16 4.43
C ASP A 65 -20.14 8.41 4.40
N LYS A 66 -20.13 7.22 3.78
CA LYS A 66 -18.98 6.31 3.76
C LYS A 66 -18.22 6.33 2.45
N VAL A 67 -18.93 6.53 1.33
CA VAL A 67 -18.35 6.43 -0.01
C VAL A 67 -18.34 7.79 -0.66
N PHE A 68 -17.19 8.21 -1.15
CA PHE A 68 -17.05 9.45 -1.89
C PHE A 68 -16.07 9.30 -3.07
N TRP A 69 -16.20 10.18 -4.01
CA TRP A 69 -15.33 10.28 -5.15
C TRP A 69 -14.14 11.20 -4.86
N TYR A 70 -12.96 10.79 -5.28
CA TYR A 70 -11.76 11.61 -5.20
C TYR A 70 -11.00 11.61 -6.53
N LYS A 71 -10.49 12.74 -6.91
CA LYS A 71 -9.56 12.87 -8.03
C LYS A 71 -8.42 13.78 -7.63
N ALA A 72 -7.19 13.27 -7.76
CA ALA A 72 -6.00 14.05 -7.47
C ALA A 72 -5.88 15.24 -8.43
N LYS A 73 -5.66 16.42 -7.89
CA LYS A 73 -5.32 17.61 -8.69
C LYS A 73 -3.82 17.65 -8.89
N THR A 74 -3.39 18.13 -10.07
CA THR A 74 -1.97 18.40 -10.30
C THR A 74 -1.50 19.44 -9.28
N ALA A 75 -0.59 19.04 -8.41
CA ALA A 75 -0.03 19.97 -7.43
C ALA A 75 0.91 20.97 -8.13
N PRO A 76 0.91 22.24 -7.73
CA PRO A 76 1.93 23.18 -8.19
C PRO A 76 3.31 22.70 -7.73
N LYS A 77 4.36 23.13 -8.42
CA LYS A 77 5.74 22.82 -8.00
C LYS A 77 5.93 23.27 -6.56
N PHE A 78 6.27 22.36 -5.67
CA PHE A 78 6.53 22.66 -4.27
C PHE A 78 7.88 22.08 -3.83
N LYS A 79 8.43 22.64 -2.77
CA LYS A 79 9.66 22.15 -2.14
C LYS A 79 9.31 21.46 -0.83
N LEU A 80 9.77 20.23 -0.66
CA LEU A 80 9.71 19.55 0.62
C LEU A 80 10.81 20.01 1.55
N GLY A 81 10.44 20.31 2.80
CA GLY A 81 11.37 20.69 3.86
C GLY A 81 11.77 22.17 3.86
N SER A 82 12.52 22.54 4.89
CA SER A 82 13.03 23.90 5.07
C SER A 82 14.11 24.27 4.05
N ASN A 83 14.34 25.55 3.84
CA ASN A 83 15.44 26.02 2.99
C ASN A 83 16.82 25.52 3.47
N LYS A 84 17.01 25.35 4.77
CA LYS A 84 18.23 24.75 5.36
C LYS A 84 18.40 23.31 4.93
N TYR A 85 17.33 22.52 4.99
CA TYR A 85 17.31 21.11 4.54
C TYR A 85 17.63 21.00 3.04
N VAL A 86 17.00 21.83 2.21
CA VAL A 86 17.25 21.82 0.75
C VAL A 86 18.70 22.19 0.43
N LYS A 87 19.28 23.19 1.13
CA LYS A 87 20.69 23.54 0.98
C LYS A 87 21.63 22.41 1.41
N PHE A 88 21.33 21.77 2.55
CA PHE A 88 22.09 20.62 3.04
C PHE A 88 22.03 19.46 2.04
N HIS A 89 20.84 19.11 1.56
CA HIS A 89 20.67 18.07 0.57
C HIS A 89 21.47 18.34 -0.71
N LYS A 90 21.36 19.53 -1.27
CA LYS A 90 22.14 19.89 -2.47
C LYS A 90 23.65 19.80 -2.30
N LYS A 91 24.16 20.11 -1.09
CA LYS A 91 25.60 20.07 -0.78
C LYS A 91 26.12 18.65 -0.63
N TYR A 92 25.33 17.75 -0.06
CA TYR A 92 25.75 16.41 0.34
C TYR A 92 25.13 15.28 -0.50
N TYR A 93 24.19 15.61 -1.39
CA TYR A 93 23.57 14.61 -2.25
C TYR A 93 24.58 14.08 -3.25
N ASP A 94 24.71 12.78 -3.24
CA ASP A 94 25.54 12.05 -4.20
C ASP A 94 24.62 11.41 -5.27
N SER A 95 24.66 11.92 -6.50
CA SER A 95 23.87 11.40 -7.62
C SER A 95 24.28 10.00 -8.06
N GLU A 96 25.49 9.58 -7.68
CA GLU A 96 26.07 8.30 -8.07
C GLU A 96 25.95 7.23 -6.96
N TRP A 97 25.19 7.51 -5.88
CA TRP A 97 25.06 6.63 -4.73
C TRP A 97 24.60 5.22 -5.08
N ASN A 98 23.69 5.10 -6.06
CA ASN A 98 23.16 3.81 -6.52
C ASN A 98 24.19 2.97 -7.27
N LYS A 99 25.19 3.59 -7.91
CA LYS A 99 26.28 2.87 -8.56
C LYS A 99 27.27 2.25 -7.58
N ARG A 100 27.26 2.72 -6.33
CA ARG A 100 28.13 2.22 -5.25
C ARG A 100 27.46 1.18 -4.37
N LEU A 101 26.15 0.99 -4.53
CA LEU A 101 25.47 -0.08 -3.82
C LEU A 101 25.91 -1.42 -4.41
N PRO A 102 26.31 -2.39 -3.57
CA PRO A 102 26.58 -3.72 -4.05
C PRO A 102 25.30 -4.26 -4.72
N ILE A 103 25.47 -4.87 -5.87
CA ILE A 103 24.36 -5.55 -6.55
C ILE A 103 23.83 -6.59 -5.57
N PHE A 104 22.52 -6.54 -5.29
CA PHE A 104 21.87 -7.51 -4.42
C PHE A 104 22.00 -8.89 -5.06
N ASP A 105 22.83 -9.74 -4.47
CA ASP A 105 22.94 -11.15 -4.87
C ASP A 105 22.25 -12.03 -3.80
N PRO A 106 21.11 -12.63 -4.15
CA PRO A 106 20.40 -13.53 -3.24
C PRO A 106 21.26 -14.72 -2.80
N SER A 107 22.20 -15.17 -3.63
CA SER A 107 23.07 -16.32 -3.32
C SER A 107 24.06 -16.03 -2.20
N GLU A 108 24.54 -14.78 -2.09
CA GLU A 108 25.42 -14.38 -0.98
C GLU A 108 24.69 -14.40 0.37
N ILE A 109 23.42 -14.01 0.41
CA ILE A 109 22.62 -14.04 1.64
C ILE A 109 22.37 -15.47 2.08
N LEU A 110 22.08 -16.37 1.14
CA LEU A 110 21.89 -17.79 1.42
C LEU A 110 23.19 -18.43 1.90
N ALA A 111 24.33 -18.08 1.31
CA ALA A 111 25.65 -18.55 1.75
C ALA A 111 26.01 -18.07 3.18
N LYS A 112 25.76 -16.78 3.49
CA LYS A 112 25.95 -16.22 4.84
C LYS A 112 25.05 -16.87 5.87
N LYS A 113 23.77 -17.16 5.55
CA LYS A 113 22.84 -17.87 6.45
C LYS A 113 23.30 -19.32 6.71
N ARG A 114 23.81 -20.02 5.72
CA ARG A 114 24.36 -21.39 5.91
C ARG A 114 25.56 -21.44 6.84
N ASN A 115 26.42 -20.43 6.80
CA ASN A 115 27.64 -20.41 7.63
C ASN A 115 27.40 -19.97 9.08
N ASN A 116 26.29 -19.29 9.39
CA ASN A 116 26.00 -18.77 10.73
C ASN A 116 25.11 -19.68 11.58
N PHE A 117 24.62 -20.79 11.04
CA PHE A 117 23.75 -21.70 11.79
C PHE A 117 24.56 -22.96 12.25
N ARG A 118 25.42 -22.78 13.25
CA ARG A 118 25.99 -23.92 14.01
C ARG A 118 25.22 -24.07 15.31
N ILE A 119 24.33 -25.06 15.38
CA ILE A 119 23.70 -25.47 16.63
C ILE A 119 24.71 -26.36 17.37
N ASN A 120 25.30 -25.84 18.42
CA ASN A 120 26.09 -26.65 19.35
C ASN A 120 25.16 -27.32 20.38
N VAL A 121 24.77 -28.55 20.12
CA VAL A 121 24.02 -29.35 21.09
C VAL A 121 25.01 -29.94 22.10
N LYS A 122 25.05 -29.42 23.33
CA LYS A 122 25.75 -30.09 24.45
C LYS A 122 24.80 -31.11 25.07
N LYS A 123 25.15 -32.39 25.00
CA LYS A 123 24.48 -33.42 25.81
C LYS A 123 24.80 -33.15 27.27
N VAL A 124 23.78 -32.89 28.07
CA VAL A 124 23.88 -32.92 29.53
C VAL A 124 23.93 -34.42 29.92
N LYS A 125 25.02 -34.86 30.55
CA LYS A 125 25.07 -36.18 31.15
C LYS A 125 24.19 -36.13 32.39
N ASP A 126 23.15 -36.95 32.41
CA ASP A 126 22.39 -37.21 33.62
C ASP A 126 23.33 -37.88 34.65
N SER A 127 23.35 -37.30 35.86
CA SER A 127 24.07 -37.85 37.01
C SER A 127 23.20 -38.87 37.71
#